data_e9738b870dcef83f211b1883127c212e
#
_entry.id   e9738b870dcef83f211b1883127c212e
#
_cell.length_a   1.000
_cell.length_b   1.000
_cell.length_c   1.000
_cell.angle_alpha   90.00
_cell.angle_beta   90.00
_cell.angle_gamma   90.00
#
_symmetry.space_group_name_H-M   'P 1'
#
loop_
_entity.id
_entity.type
_entity.pdbx_description
1 polymer ?
#
loop_
_entity_poly.entity_id
_entity_poly.type
_entity_poly.pdbx_seq_one_letter_code
_entity_poly.pdbx_strand_id
1 'polypeptide(L)'
;MTPVVLDAGAALHLLALPDPSPASELMLRAPRLLRSEVLSALHAQVWRGAVPVDAALTMLRRLDGLSITLFADEHLLHERAWAIADQLGWAKTYDAEYVALAQLLDVPLLTVDGRLARGVERLIGVLAPADLGR
;
A
#
# COMPACT_ATOMS: atom_id res chain seq x y z
N MET A 1 -6.37 16.29 -7.44
CA MET A 1 -5.58 15.22 -6.81
C MET A 1 -6.38 13.94 -6.84
N THR A 2 -5.73 12.84 -7.13
CA THR A 2 -6.38 11.54 -7.30
C THR A 2 -6.30 10.74 -6.00
N PRO A 3 -7.45 10.36 -5.39
CA PRO A 3 -7.44 9.54 -4.21
C PRO A 3 -7.12 8.07 -4.56
N VAL A 4 -6.19 7.49 -3.83
CA VAL A 4 -5.84 6.07 -3.98
C VAL A 4 -5.55 5.47 -2.61
N VAL A 5 -5.79 4.17 -2.47
CA VAL A 5 -5.21 3.37 -1.40
C VAL A 5 -3.92 2.76 -1.93
N LEU A 6 -2.81 2.84 -1.17
CA LEU A 6 -1.57 2.19 -1.58
C LEU A 6 -1.21 1.09 -0.59
N ASP A 7 -0.66 -0.01 -1.11
CA ASP A 7 -0.10 -1.06 -0.27
C ASP A 7 1.38 -0.80 0.05
N ALA A 8 1.98 -1.65 0.87
CA ALA A 8 3.36 -1.47 1.30
C ALA A 8 4.34 -1.53 0.13
N GLY A 9 4.10 -2.42 -0.84
CA GLY A 9 4.95 -2.52 -2.03
C GLY A 9 4.93 -1.25 -2.87
N ALA A 10 3.75 -0.66 -3.06
CA ALA A 10 3.60 0.61 -3.76
C ALA A 10 4.29 1.76 -3.01
N ALA A 11 4.14 1.79 -1.68
CA ALA A 11 4.82 2.79 -0.85
C ALA A 11 6.35 2.68 -0.99
N LEU A 12 6.89 1.47 -0.92
CA LEU A 12 8.31 1.23 -1.11
C LEU A 12 8.79 1.67 -2.51
N HIS A 13 7.99 1.41 -3.53
CA HIS A 13 8.29 1.85 -4.89
C HIS A 13 8.41 3.38 -4.97
N LEU A 14 7.44 4.10 -4.40
CA LEU A 14 7.48 5.58 -4.37
C LEU A 14 8.68 6.11 -3.57
N LEU A 15 8.99 5.47 -2.43
CA LEU A 15 10.12 5.86 -1.59
C LEU A 15 11.47 5.66 -2.27
N ALA A 16 11.56 4.71 -3.21
CA ALA A 16 12.78 4.42 -3.95
C ALA A 16 12.99 5.34 -5.16
N LEU A 17 11.99 6.11 -5.56
CA LEU A 17 12.12 7.02 -6.70
C LEU A 17 13.07 8.17 -6.36
N PRO A 18 13.97 8.55 -7.32
CA PRO A 18 14.82 9.73 -7.13
C PRO A 18 14.00 11.02 -6.99
N ASP A 19 12.88 11.09 -7.69
CA ASP A 19 11.95 12.23 -7.67
C ASP A 19 10.57 11.75 -7.19
N PRO A 20 10.14 12.18 -5.99
CA PRO A 20 8.83 11.80 -5.44
C PRO A 20 7.66 12.61 -6.03
N SER A 21 7.88 13.50 -7.00
CA SER A 21 6.84 14.37 -7.52
C SER A 21 5.59 13.65 -8.02
N PRO A 22 5.64 12.42 -8.59
CA PRO A 22 4.41 11.69 -8.93
C PRO A 22 3.47 11.47 -7.74
N ALA A 23 4.03 11.30 -6.53
CA ALA A 23 3.22 11.10 -5.33
C ALA A 23 2.45 12.37 -4.93
N SER A 24 2.93 13.57 -5.30
CA SER A 24 2.28 14.83 -4.96
C SER A 24 0.93 15.02 -5.67
N GLU A 25 0.69 14.29 -6.75
CA GLU A 25 -0.57 14.29 -7.49
C GLU A 25 -1.63 13.38 -6.87
N LEU A 26 -1.26 12.64 -5.80
CA LEU A 26 -2.11 11.63 -5.20
C LEU A 26 -2.57 12.05 -3.80
N MET A 27 -3.80 11.65 -3.46
CA MET A 27 -4.31 11.66 -2.09
C MET A 27 -4.13 10.24 -1.55
N LEU A 28 -3.05 10.04 -0.80
CA LEU A 28 -2.67 8.70 -0.34
C LEU A 28 -3.43 8.29 0.92
N ARG A 29 -4.03 7.11 0.87
CA ARG A 29 -4.78 6.52 1.97
C ARG A 29 -4.25 5.11 2.25
N ALA A 30 -4.25 4.72 3.51
CA ALA A 30 -3.82 3.37 3.87
C ALA A 30 -4.39 2.93 5.21
N PRO A 31 -4.49 1.61 5.45
CA PRO A 31 -4.72 1.11 6.80
C PRO A 31 -3.48 1.36 7.67
N ARG A 32 -3.66 1.38 8.96
CA ARG A 32 -2.55 1.58 9.91
C ARG A 32 -1.47 0.52 9.79
N LEU A 33 -1.84 -0.66 9.33
CA LEU A 33 -0.93 -1.77 9.02
C LEU A 33 0.23 -1.36 8.11
N LEU A 34 0.03 -0.40 7.22
CA LEU A 34 1.03 0.04 6.24
C LEU A 34 2.38 0.34 6.89
N ARG A 35 2.39 1.09 7.99
CA ARG A 35 3.63 1.53 8.62
C ARG A 35 4.47 0.34 9.11
N SER A 36 3.82 -0.64 9.73
CA SER A 36 4.49 -1.85 10.20
C SER A 36 4.98 -2.73 9.05
N GLU A 37 4.22 -2.81 7.98
CA GLU A 37 4.61 -3.59 6.81
C GLU A 37 5.80 -2.96 6.08
N VAL A 38 5.83 -1.64 5.93
CA VAL A 38 6.98 -0.94 5.34
C VAL A 38 8.23 -1.14 6.19
N LEU A 39 8.11 -0.97 7.51
CA LEU A 39 9.21 -1.20 8.44
C LEU A 39 9.76 -2.62 8.30
N SER A 40 8.89 -3.61 8.33
CA SER A 40 9.28 -5.02 8.24
C SER A 40 9.93 -5.35 6.90
N ALA A 41 9.40 -4.83 5.80
CA ALA A 41 9.93 -5.06 4.47
C ALA A 41 11.33 -4.46 4.30
N LEU A 42 11.55 -3.24 4.79
CA LEU A 42 12.87 -2.60 4.75
C LEU A 42 13.89 -3.36 5.58
N HIS A 43 13.50 -3.77 6.78
CA HIS A 43 14.40 -4.54 7.65
C HIS A 43 14.77 -5.88 7.02
N ALA A 44 13.80 -6.55 6.39
CA ALA A 44 14.05 -7.82 5.71
C ALA A 44 15.03 -7.67 4.54
N GLN A 45 14.95 -6.57 3.78
CA GLN A 45 15.89 -6.30 2.70
C GLN A 45 17.32 -6.09 3.20
N VAL A 46 17.49 -5.40 4.33
CA VAL A 46 18.79 -5.24 4.97
C VAL A 46 19.31 -6.58 5.47
N TRP A 47 18.46 -7.35 6.12
CA TRP A 47 18.80 -8.69 6.62
C TRP A 47 19.32 -9.59 5.51
N ARG A 48 18.73 -9.56 4.32
CA ARG A 48 19.15 -10.36 3.17
C ARG A 48 20.37 -9.78 2.44
N GLY A 49 20.86 -8.63 2.86
CA GLY A 49 21.97 -7.96 2.21
C GLY A 49 21.61 -7.26 0.89
N ALA A 50 20.32 -7.09 0.61
CA ALA A 50 19.87 -6.45 -0.63
C ALA A 50 19.99 -4.93 -0.61
N VAL A 51 19.92 -4.32 0.59
CA VAL A 51 19.93 -2.87 0.77
C VAL A 51 20.80 -2.53 1.98
N PRO A 52 21.68 -1.50 1.90
CA PRO A 52 22.42 -1.03 3.06
C PRO A 52 21.49 -0.41 4.11
N VAL A 53 21.87 -0.51 5.39
CA VAL A 53 21.11 0.05 6.52
C VAL A 53 20.79 1.53 6.28
N ASP A 54 21.78 2.32 5.90
CA ASP A 54 21.60 3.77 5.73
C ASP A 54 20.55 4.10 4.67
N ALA A 55 20.54 3.36 3.56
CA ALA A 55 19.54 3.54 2.52
C ALA A 55 18.14 3.18 3.00
N ALA A 56 18.01 2.07 3.72
CA ALA A 56 16.73 1.64 4.28
C ALA A 56 16.17 2.65 5.30
N LEU A 57 17.02 3.15 6.20
CA LEU A 57 16.60 4.14 7.18
C LEU A 57 16.21 5.48 6.53
N THR A 58 16.88 5.85 5.44
CA THR A 58 16.50 7.04 4.66
C THR A 58 15.10 6.87 4.06
N MET A 59 14.81 5.70 3.48
CA MET A 59 13.49 5.40 2.94
C MET A 59 12.43 5.44 4.04
N LEU A 60 12.72 4.86 5.20
CA LEU A 60 11.79 4.86 6.34
C LEU A 60 11.46 6.30 6.79
N ARG A 61 12.46 7.18 6.84
CA ARG A 61 12.23 8.61 7.17
C ARG A 61 11.37 9.30 6.12
N ARG A 62 11.56 8.98 4.85
CA ARG A 62 10.78 9.54 3.74
C ARG A 62 9.30 9.14 3.78
N LEU A 63 8.98 8.04 4.44
CA LEU A 63 7.59 7.59 4.57
C LEU A 63 6.70 8.67 5.17
N ASP A 64 7.19 9.35 6.21
CA ASP A 64 6.43 10.43 6.86
C ASP A 64 6.20 11.61 5.91
N GLY A 65 7.08 11.82 4.94
CA GLY A 65 6.96 12.89 3.94
C GLY A 65 5.95 12.61 2.84
N LEU A 66 5.43 11.39 2.72
CA LEU A 66 4.44 11.06 1.70
C LEU A 66 3.03 11.55 2.03
N SER A 67 2.78 12.07 3.21
CA SER A 67 1.47 12.60 3.63
C SER A 67 0.34 11.57 3.47
N ILE A 68 0.55 10.37 3.97
CA ILE A 68 -0.44 9.30 3.89
C ILE A 68 -1.45 9.46 5.04
N THR A 69 -2.74 9.50 4.69
CA THR A 69 -3.81 9.51 5.69
C THR A 69 -4.14 8.07 6.08
N LEU A 70 -3.94 7.73 7.34
CA LEU A 70 -4.26 6.41 7.87
C LEU A 70 -5.74 6.35 8.26
N PHE A 71 -6.41 5.25 7.92
CA PHE A 71 -7.83 5.07 8.20
C PHE A 71 -8.06 4.85 9.70
N ALA A 72 -8.98 5.62 10.29
CA ALA A 72 -9.16 5.64 11.73
C ALA A 72 -10.10 4.56 12.27
N ASP A 73 -11.11 4.16 11.49
CA ASP A 73 -12.13 3.19 11.95
C ASP A 73 -11.65 1.76 11.68
N GLU A 74 -10.74 1.28 12.52
CA GLU A 74 -10.17 -0.05 12.36
C GLU A 74 -11.19 -1.17 12.49
N HIS A 75 -12.22 -1.00 13.34
CA HIS A 75 -13.22 -2.03 13.51
C HIS A 75 -14.01 -2.26 12.21
N LEU A 76 -14.47 -1.19 11.59
CA LEU A 76 -15.15 -1.27 10.30
C LEU A 76 -14.25 -1.89 9.23
N LEU A 77 -12.99 -1.46 9.19
CA LEU A 77 -12.01 -1.97 8.23
C LEU A 77 -11.78 -3.47 8.42
N HIS A 78 -11.58 -3.91 9.67
CA HIS A 78 -11.27 -5.31 9.96
C HIS A 78 -12.44 -6.24 9.64
N GLU A 79 -13.68 -5.83 9.92
CA GLU A 79 -14.85 -6.62 9.55
C GLU A 79 -14.96 -6.78 8.03
N ARG A 80 -14.73 -5.70 7.28
CA ARG A 80 -14.76 -5.75 5.82
C ARG A 80 -13.61 -6.62 5.28
N ALA A 81 -12.41 -6.50 5.86
CA ALA A 81 -11.25 -7.30 5.47
C ALA A 81 -11.50 -8.79 5.73
N TRP A 82 -12.13 -9.13 6.83
CA TRP A 82 -12.52 -10.51 7.11
C TRP A 82 -13.41 -11.07 6.01
N ALA A 83 -14.47 -10.33 5.65
CA ALA A 83 -15.41 -10.75 4.62
C ALA A 83 -14.74 -10.94 3.26
N ILE A 84 -13.82 -10.04 2.91
CA ILE A 84 -13.07 -10.13 1.64
C ILE A 84 -12.15 -11.34 1.63
N ALA A 85 -11.43 -11.58 2.73
CA ALA A 85 -10.55 -12.74 2.84
C ALA A 85 -11.34 -14.05 2.69
N ASP A 86 -12.52 -14.14 3.31
CA ASP A 86 -13.40 -15.29 3.14
C ASP A 86 -13.86 -15.45 1.69
N GLN A 87 -14.29 -14.36 1.07
CA GLN A 87 -14.76 -14.37 -0.31
C GLN A 87 -13.69 -14.83 -1.29
N LEU A 88 -12.44 -14.43 -1.06
CA LEU A 88 -11.32 -14.73 -1.95
C LEU A 88 -10.56 -16.01 -1.56
N GLY A 89 -10.94 -16.64 -0.45
CA GLY A 89 -10.28 -17.86 0.00
C GLY A 89 -8.88 -17.60 0.59
N TRP A 90 -8.65 -16.43 1.17
CA TRP A 90 -7.36 -16.08 1.75
C TRP A 90 -7.32 -16.44 3.23
N ALA A 91 -6.26 -17.14 3.64
CA ALA A 91 -6.04 -17.49 5.04
C ALA A 91 -5.62 -16.28 5.88
N LYS A 92 -4.84 -15.37 5.28
CA LYS A 92 -4.36 -14.16 5.95
C LYS A 92 -5.15 -12.95 5.48
N THR A 93 -5.21 -11.93 6.33
CA THR A 93 -6.04 -10.76 6.10
C THR A 93 -5.26 -9.48 5.75
N TYR A 94 -3.93 -9.54 5.67
CA TYR A 94 -3.12 -8.32 5.45
C TYR A 94 -3.47 -7.63 4.13
N ASP A 95 -3.43 -8.35 3.03
CA ASP A 95 -3.80 -7.78 1.72
C ASP A 95 -5.28 -7.39 1.68
N ALA A 96 -6.13 -8.14 2.40
CA ALA A 96 -7.55 -7.85 2.49
C ALA A 96 -7.84 -6.49 3.14
N GLU A 97 -6.99 -6.00 4.04
CA GLU A 97 -7.18 -4.66 4.62
C GLU A 97 -7.07 -3.57 3.57
N TYR A 98 -6.12 -3.69 2.65
CA TYR A 98 -5.96 -2.70 1.57
C TYR A 98 -7.14 -2.75 0.59
N VAL A 99 -7.57 -3.95 0.23
CA VAL A 99 -8.74 -4.14 -0.65
C VAL A 99 -10.01 -3.60 0.03
N ALA A 100 -10.17 -3.89 1.32
CA ALA A 100 -11.31 -3.41 2.11
C ALA A 100 -11.35 -1.89 2.13
N LEU A 101 -10.22 -1.24 2.35
CA LEU A 101 -10.15 0.21 2.40
C LEU A 101 -10.49 0.83 1.04
N ALA A 102 -9.95 0.27 -0.03
CA ALA A 102 -10.25 0.72 -1.39
C ALA A 102 -11.75 0.61 -1.68
N GLN A 103 -12.37 -0.47 -1.24
CA GLN A 103 -13.82 -0.68 -1.41
C GLN A 103 -14.65 0.28 -0.56
N LEU A 104 -14.28 0.47 0.71
CA LEU A 104 -14.99 1.38 1.62
C LEU A 104 -14.92 2.83 1.15
N LEU A 105 -13.81 3.26 0.58
CA LEU A 105 -13.62 4.62 0.10
C LEU A 105 -14.04 4.80 -1.36
N ASP A 106 -14.32 3.71 -2.06
CA ASP A 106 -14.61 3.68 -3.49
C ASP A 106 -13.51 4.36 -4.31
N VAL A 107 -12.28 3.97 -4.06
CA VAL A 107 -11.08 4.47 -4.76
C VAL A 107 -10.22 3.28 -5.19
N PRO A 108 -9.37 3.46 -6.21
CA PRO A 108 -8.52 2.36 -6.66
C PRO A 108 -7.39 2.04 -5.67
N LEU A 109 -6.92 0.81 -5.72
CA LEU A 109 -5.72 0.35 -5.04
C LEU A 109 -4.51 0.55 -5.95
N LEU A 110 -3.51 1.26 -5.47
CA LEU A 110 -2.20 1.38 -6.12
C LEU A 110 -1.31 0.26 -5.60
N THR A 111 -0.91 -0.65 -6.47
CA THR A 111 -0.08 -1.81 -6.11
C THR A 111 0.93 -2.15 -7.20
N VAL A 112 2.07 -2.70 -6.79
CA VAL A 112 3.08 -3.26 -7.71
C VAL A 112 2.91 -4.77 -7.86
N ASP A 113 2.02 -5.39 -7.09
CA ASP A 113 1.80 -6.83 -7.09
C ASP A 113 0.76 -7.21 -8.15
N GLY A 114 1.22 -7.73 -9.27
CA GLY A 114 0.34 -8.13 -10.37
C GLY A 114 -0.61 -9.28 -10.02
N ARG A 115 -0.21 -10.18 -9.11
CA ARG A 115 -1.08 -11.28 -8.67
C ARG A 115 -2.24 -10.73 -7.83
N LEU A 116 -1.93 -9.82 -6.92
CA LEU A 116 -2.97 -9.16 -6.13
C LEU A 116 -3.92 -8.39 -7.04
N ALA A 117 -3.38 -7.59 -7.97
CA ALA A 117 -4.17 -6.80 -8.90
C ALA A 117 -5.18 -7.67 -9.66
N ARG A 118 -4.73 -8.79 -10.21
CA ARG A 118 -5.62 -9.71 -10.95
C ARG A 118 -6.64 -10.38 -10.05
N GLY A 119 -6.27 -10.69 -8.81
CA GLY A 119 -7.14 -11.37 -7.87
C GLY A 119 -8.29 -10.50 -7.37
N VAL A 120 -8.18 -9.18 -7.43
CA VAL A 120 -9.15 -8.26 -6.84
C VAL A 120 -9.82 -7.31 -7.84
N GLU A 121 -9.48 -7.40 -9.12
CA GLU A 121 -9.95 -6.48 -10.15
C GLU A 121 -11.48 -6.46 -10.32
N ARG A 122 -12.17 -7.51 -9.88
CA ARG A 122 -13.64 -7.57 -9.90
C ARG A 122 -14.27 -6.85 -8.72
N LEU A 123 -13.50 -6.57 -7.68
CA LEU A 123 -14.00 -5.95 -6.44
C LEU A 123 -13.70 -4.46 -6.38
N ILE A 124 -12.56 -4.04 -6.92
CA ILE A 124 -12.05 -2.68 -6.82
C ILE A 124 -11.30 -2.29 -8.09
N GLY A 125 -11.13 -0.99 -8.33
CA GLY A 125 -10.21 -0.50 -9.33
C GLY A 125 -8.77 -0.73 -8.88
N VAL A 126 -7.86 -0.95 -9.83
CA VAL A 126 -6.44 -1.19 -9.56
C VAL A 126 -5.60 -0.32 -10.48
N LEU A 127 -4.56 0.30 -9.90
CA LEU A 127 -3.56 1.08 -10.62
C LEU A 127 -2.17 0.52 -10.34
N ALA A 128 -1.33 0.50 -11.35
CA ALA A 128 0.11 0.25 -11.18
C ALA A 128 0.84 1.60 -11.15
N PRO A 129 2.03 1.69 -10.54
CA PRO A 129 2.82 2.93 -10.59
C PRO A 129 3.11 3.41 -12.00
N ALA A 130 3.23 2.52 -12.98
CA ALA A 130 3.42 2.87 -14.38
C ALA A 130 2.21 3.64 -14.98
N ASP A 131 1.05 3.57 -14.37
CA ASP A 131 -0.14 4.29 -14.80
C ASP A 131 -0.15 5.75 -14.32
N LEU A 132 0.75 6.11 -13.40
CA LEU A 132 0.87 7.46 -12.88
C LEU A 132 1.62 8.35 -13.87
N GLY A 133 1.21 9.60 -13.99
CA GLY A 133 1.85 10.57 -14.88
C GLY A 133 1.44 10.47 -16.34
N ARG A 134 0.39 9.72 -16.63
CA ARG A 134 -0.20 9.66 -17.96
C ARG A 134 -1.39 10.58 -18.12
#